data_f8a9f4eeb526fd814c90e31e511fdbf0
#
_entry.id   f8a9f4eeb526fd814c90e31e511fdbf0
#
_cell.length_a   1.000
_cell.length_b   1.000
_cell.length_c   1.000
_cell.angle_alpha   90.00
_cell.angle_beta   90.00
_cell.angle_gamma   90.00
#
_symmetry.space_group_name_H-M   'P 1'
#
loop_
_entity.id
_entity.type
_entity.pdbx_description
1 polymer ?
#
loop_
_entity_poly.entity_id
_entity_poly.type
_entity_poly.pdbx_seq_one_letter_code
_entity_poly.pdbx_strand_id
1 'polypeptide(L)'
;MKNYDDLLKKVYGFLRPGGKLFVHIFTHKDFTYHFEEGWMSDNFFTGGTMPSDDLLLYFAKNFSIENHWRVNGTHYERTSNGWLDYLDKSWKSGELKPVLAEAYGEGKEREWCVNWRLFFFACAELWGLDNGQEWIVSLYLFQRR
;
A
#
# COMPACT_ATOMS: atom_id res chain seq x y z
N MET A 1 7.10 6.38 5.20
CA MET A 1 7.61 7.77 5.08
C MET A 1 7.08 8.56 6.26
N LYS A 2 7.90 9.43 6.87
CA LYS A 2 7.50 10.17 8.08
C LYS A 2 7.37 11.70 7.86
N ASN A 3 7.93 12.25 6.77
CA ASN A 3 7.90 13.68 6.49
C ASN A 3 7.29 13.98 5.12
N TYR A 4 5.99 14.22 5.10
CA TYR A 4 5.24 14.53 3.87
C TYR A 4 5.50 15.98 3.38
N ASP A 5 5.82 16.92 4.29
CA ASP A 5 6.11 18.32 3.90
C ASP A 5 7.38 18.39 3.03
N ASP A 6 8.45 17.74 3.46
CA ASP A 6 9.70 17.69 2.69
C ASP A 6 9.53 16.92 1.38
N LEU A 7 8.76 15.83 1.38
CA LEU A 7 8.46 15.09 0.17
C LEU A 7 7.75 15.97 -0.85
N LEU A 8 6.65 16.62 -0.46
CA LEU A 8 5.86 17.44 -1.36
C LEU A 8 6.62 18.68 -1.84
N LYS A 9 7.47 19.29 -0.99
CA LYS A 9 8.41 20.35 -1.43
C LYS A 9 9.37 19.85 -2.49
N LYS A 10 9.95 18.66 -2.31
CA LYS A 10 10.87 18.07 -3.28
C LYS A 10 10.18 17.78 -4.60
N VAL A 11 8.99 17.17 -4.56
CA VAL A 11 8.19 16.89 -5.76
C VAL A 11 7.76 18.17 -6.47
N TYR A 12 7.41 19.21 -5.71
CA TYR A 12 7.14 20.54 -6.26
C TYR A 12 8.31 21.06 -7.11
N GLY A 13 9.54 20.85 -6.64
CA GLY A 13 10.75 21.24 -7.39
C GLY A 13 10.96 20.49 -8.71
N PHE A 14 10.39 19.30 -8.86
CA PHE A 14 10.49 18.51 -10.10
C PHE A 14 9.46 18.90 -11.16
N LEU A 15 8.37 19.52 -10.74
CA LEU A 15 7.27 19.88 -11.64
C LEU A 15 7.52 21.27 -12.26
N ARG A 16 7.19 21.43 -13.53
CA ARG A 16 7.05 22.75 -14.15
C ARG A 16 5.80 23.47 -13.64
N PRO A 17 5.70 24.82 -13.73
CA PRO A 17 4.46 25.53 -13.41
C PRO A 17 3.26 24.92 -14.12
N GLY A 18 2.15 24.73 -13.42
CA GLY A 18 0.96 24.05 -13.91
C GLY A 18 1.10 22.54 -14.07
N GLY A 19 2.28 21.96 -13.76
CA GLY A 19 2.49 20.51 -13.77
C GLY A 19 1.66 19.80 -12.73
N LYS A 20 1.31 18.53 -12.99
CA LYS A 20 0.41 17.75 -12.15
C LYS A 20 1.14 16.64 -11.40
N LEU A 21 0.73 16.40 -10.15
CA LEU A 21 1.12 15.28 -9.32
C LEU A 21 -0.12 14.42 -9.08
N PHE A 22 -0.04 13.16 -9.50
CA PHE A 22 -1.03 12.16 -9.13
C PHE A 22 -0.47 11.29 -8.01
N VAL A 23 -1.24 11.13 -6.94
CA VAL A 23 -0.90 10.27 -5.80
C VAL A 23 -1.94 9.16 -5.69
N HIS A 24 -1.47 7.93 -5.60
CA HIS A 24 -2.24 6.73 -5.31
C HIS A 24 -1.66 6.11 -4.04
N ILE A 25 -2.42 6.06 -2.96
CA ILE A 25 -1.92 5.61 -1.66
C ILE A 25 -3.02 4.92 -0.86
N PHE A 26 -2.62 3.94 -0.06
CA PHE A 26 -3.49 3.36 0.96
C PHE A 26 -3.70 4.34 2.10
N THR A 27 -4.93 4.41 2.60
CA THR A 27 -5.31 5.30 3.70
C THR A 27 -6.31 4.62 4.63
N HIS A 28 -6.28 5.05 5.90
CA HIS A 28 -7.39 4.84 6.81
C HIS A 28 -8.40 5.99 6.66
N LYS A 29 -9.69 5.72 6.80
CA LYS A 29 -10.74 6.73 6.57
C LYS A 29 -10.62 7.96 7.48
N ASP A 30 -10.23 7.77 8.75
CA ASP A 30 -10.36 8.82 9.78
C ASP A 30 -9.02 9.26 10.40
N PHE A 31 -8.06 8.35 10.63
CA PHE A 31 -6.85 8.69 11.38
C PHE A 31 -5.57 8.10 10.80
N THR A 32 -4.46 8.76 11.14
CA THR A 32 -3.11 8.33 10.81
C THR A 32 -2.53 7.54 11.97
N TYR A 33 -1.86 6.42 11.68
CA TYR A 33 -1.14 5.65 12.68
C TYR A 33 0.18 5.10 12.15
N HIS A 34 1.12 4.82 13.06
CA HIS A 34 2.36 4.14 12.72
C HIS A 34 2.15 2.62 12.77
N PHE A 35 2.81 1.92 11.86
CA PHE A 35 2.83 0.47 11.94
C PHE A 35 3.59 0.04 13.20
N GLU A 36 2.99 -0.84 13.97
CA GLU A 36 3.60 -1.43 15.15
C GLU A 36 4.66 -2.45 14.75
N GLU A 37 5.64 -2.66 15.66
CA GLU A 37 6.61 -3.75 15.51
C GLU A 37 5.89 -5.09 15.63
N GLY A 38 6.27 -6.05 14.79
CA GLY A 38 5.69 -7.38 14.78
C GLY A 38 5.91 -8.10 13.46
N TRP A 39 5.29 -9.26 13.32
CA TRP A 39 5.52 -10.15 12.19
C TRP A 39 5.38 -9.47 10.82
N MET A 40 4.38 -8.60 10.66
CA MET A 40 4.17 -7.86 9.40
C MET A 40 5.30 -6.86 9.11
N SER A 41 5.70 -6.06 10.11
CA SER A 41 6.77 -5.09 9.96
C SER A 41 8.13 -5.74 9.78
N ASP A 42 8.36 -6.88 10.42
CA ASP A 42 9.64 -7.58 10.37
C ASP A 42 9.87 -8.26 9.02
N ASN A 43 8.80 -8.71 8.35
CA ASN A 43 8.89 -9.50 7.13
C ASN A 43 8.51 -8.73 5.86
N PHE A 44 7.65 -7.70 5.93
CA PHE A 44 7.07 -7.06 4.74
C PHE A 44 7.17 -5.53 4.73
N PHE A 45 7.16 -4.87 5.91
CA PHE A 45 7.18 -3.43 6.00
C PHE A 45 8.24 -2.95 7.00
N THR A 46 9.31 -2.37 6.54
CA THR A 46 10.34 -1.78 7.42
C THR A 46 9.86 -0.45 8.00
N GLY A 47 8.92 -0.50 8.92
CA GLY A 47 8.32 0.68 9.53
C GLY A 47 7.59 1.56 8.51
N GLY A 48 6.52 2.16 8.92
CA GLY A 48 5.74 3.01 8.04
C GLY A 48 4.61 3.70 8.78
N THR A 49 3.86 4.46 8.02
CA THR A 49 2.69 5.18 8.51
C THR A 49 1.54 4.88 7.57
N MET A 50 0.42 4.44 8.11
CA MET A 50 -0.85 4.47 7.40
C MET A 50 -1.40 5.89 7.52
N PRO A 51 -1.46 6.66 6.44
CA PRO A 51 -2.02 8.00 6.49
C PRO A 51 -3.55 7.95 6.59
N SER A 52 -4.13 8.97 7.18
CA SER A 52 -5.56 9.24 7.00
C SER A 52 -5.85 9.74 5.59
N ASP A 53 -7.11 9.62 5.16
CA ASP A 53 -7.54 10.05 3.84
C ASP A 53 -7.34 11.57 3.59
N ASP A 54 -7.30 12.37 4.63
CA ASP A 54 -7.08 13.81 4.54
C ASP A 54 -5.63 14.25 4.78
N LEU A 55 -4.74 13.36 5.25
CA LEU A 55 -3.39 13.75 5.69
C LEU A 55 -2.61 14.53 4.63
N LEU A 56 -2.62 14.09 3.38
CA LEU A 56 -1.85 14.75 2.32
C LEU A 56 -2.36 16.16 2.01
N LEU A 57 -3.62 16.44 2.28
CA LEU A 57 -4.23 17.75 2.03
C LEU A 57 -3.62 18.83 2.92
N TYR A 58 -3.19 18.49 4.15
CA TYR A 58 -2.54 19.42 5.08
C TYR A 58 -1.15 19.86 4.61
N PHE A 59 -0.48 19.05 3.79
CA PHE A 59 0.87 19.33 3.28
C PHE A 59 0.88 19.91 1.87
N ALA A 60 -0.27 20.03 1.21
CA ALA A 60 -0.39 20.49 -0.17
C ALA A 60 -0.33 22.01 -0.35
N LYS A 61 0.40 22.74 0.49
CA LYS A 61 0.42 24.24 0.55
C LYS A 61 0.74 24.90 -0.80
N ASN A 62 1.63 24.29 -1.59
CA ASN A 62 2.10 24.81 -2.87
C ASN A 62 1.33 24.25 -4.08
N PHE A 63 0.30 23.46 -3.81
CA PHE A 63 -0.51 22.80 -4.81
C PHE A 63 -1.95 23.28 -4.75
N SER A 64 -2.63 23.26 -5.88
CA SER A 64 -4.09 23.28 -5.95
C SER A 64 -4.56 21.82 -6.00
N ILE A 65 -5.61 21.50 -5.27
CA ILE A 65 -6.25 20.18 -5.32
C ILE A 65 -7.26 20.23 -6.45
N GLU A 66 -7.02 19.48 -7.53
CA GLU A 66 -7.97 19.39 -8.65
C GLU A 66 -9.03 18.32 -8.40
N ASN A 67 -8.59 17.18 -7.85
CA ASN A 67 -9.49 16.07 -7.55
C ASN A 67 -8.97 15.22 -6.38
N HIS A 68 -9.92 14.60 -5.69
CA HIS A 68 -9.68 13.61 -4.65
C HIS A 68 -10.75 12.51 -4.76
N TRP A 69 -10.33 11.27 -4.96
CA TRP A 69 -11.23 10.13 -5.07
C TRP A 69 -10.92 9.09 -3.99
N ARG A 70 -11.95 8.42 -3.54
CA ARG A 70 -11.90 7.30 -2.60
C ARG A 70 -12.31 6.04 -3.32
N VAL A 71 -11.44 5.04 -3.34
CA VAL A 71 -11.74 3.70 -3.87
C VAL A 71 -11.97 2.77 -2.68
N ASN A 72 -13.12 2.13 -2.68
CA ASN A 72 -13.52 1.22 -1.63
C ASN A 72 -12.53 0.07 -1.44
N GLY A 73 -12.24 -0.30 -0.20
CA GLY A 73 -11.26 -1.32 0.16
C GLY A 73 -11.58 -2.70 -0.41
N THR A 74 -12.85 -3.02 -0.68
CA THR A 74 -13.23 -4.31 -1.28
C THR A 74 -12.60 -4.56 -2.65
N HIS A 75 -12.18 -3.52 -3.36
CA HIS A 75 -11.40 -3.68 -4.59
C HIS A 75 -10.02 -4.29 -4.30
N TYR A 76 -9.38 -3.84 -3.21
CA TYR A 76 -8.08 -4.37 -2.82
C TYR A 76 -8.19 -5.72 -2.10
N GLU A 77 -9.27 -5.98 -1.35
CA GLU A 77 -9.63 -7.30 -0.86
C GLU A 77 -9.66 -8.33 -2.01
N ARG A 78 -10.39 -8.03 -3.08
CA ARG A 78 -10.46 -8.90 -4.28
C ARG A 78 -9.10 -9.08 -4.95
N THR A 79 -8.31 -8.03 -5.01
CA THR A 79 -6.95 -8.09 -5.58
C THR A 79 -6.05 -8.99 -4.74
N SER A 80 -6.09 -8.85 -3.41
CA SER A 80 -5.31 -9.68 -2.47
C SER A 80 -5.71 -11.14 -2.55
N ASN A 81 -7.00 -11.44 -2.63
CA ASN A 81 -7.52 -12.80 -2.85
C ASN A 81 -7.07 -13.36 -4.21
N GLY A 82 -7.06 -12.55 -5.27
CA GLY A 82 -6.54 -12.95 -6.58
C GLY A 82 -5.04 -13.28 -6.55
N TRP A 83 -4.24 -12.51 -5.82
CA TRP A 83 -2.82 -12.81 -5.62
C TRP A 83 -2.61 -14.08 -4.80
N LEU A 84 -3.43 -14.31 -3.76
CA LEU A 84 -3.41 -15.53 -2.97
C LEU A 84 -3.70 -16.77 -3.83
N ASP A 85 -4.74 -16.70 -4.66
CA ASP A 85 -5.09 -17.76 -5.59
C ASP A 85 -3.97 -18.06 -6.60
N TYR A 86 -3.34 -17.00 -7.12
CA TYR A 86 -2.21 -17.14 -8.04
C TYR A 86 -1.00 -17.78 -7.35
N LEU A 87 -0.66 -17.34 -6.15
CA LEU A 87 0.41 -17.91 -5.34
C LEU A 87 0.18 -19.40 -5.08
N ASP A 88 -1.05 -19.80 -4.69
CA ASP A 88 -1.41 -21.19 -4.43
C ASP A 88 -1.31 -22.06 -5.70
N LYS A 89 -1.70 -21.55 -6.86
CA LYS A 89 -1.55 -22.23 -8.15
C LYS A 89 -0.07 -22.42 -8.51
N SER A 90 0.72 -21.35 -8.41
CA SER A 90 2.16 -21.40 -8.72
C SER A 90 2.95 -22.28 -7.74
N TRP A 91 2.52 -22.36 -6.48
CA TRP A 91 3.09 -23.31 -5.53
C TRP A 91 2.78 -24.76 -5.91
N LYS A 92 1.52 -25.06 -6.28
CA LYS A 92 1.08 -26.40 -6.70
C LYS A 92 1.76 -26.86 -7.99
N SER A 93 1.98 -25.98 -8.96
CA SER A 93 2.68 -26.28 -10.21
C SER A 93 4.20 -26.44 -10.01
N GLY A 94 4.75 -25.97 -8.88
CA GLY A 94 6.17 -25.99 -8.59
C GLY A 94 6.95 -24.79 -9.13
N GLU A 95 6.32 -23.90 -9.88
CA GLU A 95 6.95 -22.71 -10.49
C GLU A 95 7.46 -21.71 -9.44
N LEU A 96 6.77 -21.61 -8.31
CA LEU A 96 7.11 -20.66 -7.25
C LEU A 96 8.34 -21.09 -6.43
N LYS A 97 8.63 -22.39 -6.32
CA LYS A 97 9.71 -22.91 -5.48
C LYS A 97 11.08 -22.32 -5.81
N PRO A 98 11.56 -22.37 -7.07
CA PRO A 98 12.88 -21.80 -7.39
C PRO A 98 12.95 -20.29 -7.14
N VAL A 99 11.84 -19.56 -7.34
CA VAL A 99 11.78 -18.12 -7.10
C VAL A 99 11.95 -17.81 -5.60
N LEU A 100 11.28 -18.58 -4.73
CA LEU A 100 11.42 -18.42 -3.28
C LEU A 100 12.80 -18.86 -2.78
N ALA A 101 13.38 -19.92 -3.35
CA ALA A 101 14.73 -20.36 -3.01
C ALA A 101 15.77 -19.29 -3.35
N GLU A 102 15.66 -18.66 -4.53
CA GLU A 102 16.52 -17.56 -4.94
C GLU A 102 16.38 -16.33 -4.03
N ALA A 103 15.14 -15.95 -3.69
CA ALA A 103 14.86 -14.75 -2.93
C ALA A 103 15.21 -14.88 -1.43
N TYR A 104 15.01 -16.04 -0.83
CA TYR A 104 15.05 -16.24 0.62
C TYR A 104 16.04 -17.32 1.09
N GLY A 105 16.60 -18.09 0.19
CA GLY A 105 17.54 -19.18 0.44
C GLY A 105 16.90 -20.57 0.32
N GLU A 106 17.73 -21.53 -0.11
CA GLU A 106 17.31 -22.92 -0.24
C GLU A 106 16.82 -23.51 1.10
N GLY A 107 15.75 -24.28 1.02
CA GLY A 107 15.10 -24.90 2.19
C GLY A 107 14.08 -24.01 2.90
N LYS A 108 13.96 -22.72 2.53
CA LYS A 108 13.01 -21.77 3.12
C LYS A 108 11.75 -21.56 2.27
N GLU A 109 11.61 -22.25 1.14
CA GLU A 109 10.55 -22.02 0.17
C GLU A 109 9.15 -22.22 0.77
N ARG A 110 9.00 -23.26 1.61
CA ARG A 110 7.72 -23.54 2.27
C ARG A 110 7.37 -22.48 3.31
N GLU A 111 8.34 -22.06 4.10
CA GLU A 111 8.18 -21.00 5.12
C GLU A 111 7.70 -19.71 4.46
N TRP A 112 8.39 -19.27 3.39
CA TRP A 112 8.04 -18.04 2.71
C TRP A 112 6.77 -18.14 1.87
N CYS A 113 6.45 -19.31 1.34
CA CYS A 113 5.14 -19.51 0.73
C CYS A 113 4.02 -19.32 1.75
N VAL A 114 4.16 -19.85 2.97
CA VAL A 114 3.20 -19.65 4.06
C VAL A 114 3.15 -18.20 4.50
N ASN A 115 4.30 -17.53 4.65
CA ASN A 115 4.37 -16.12 5.01
C ASN A 115 3.64 -15.22 3.99
N TRP A 116 3.85 -15.43 2.70
CA TRP A 116 3.13 -14.69 1.66
C TRP A 116 1.62 -14.99 1.65
N ARG A 117 1.23 -16.23 1.91
CA ARG A 117 -0.21 -16.58 2.05
C ARG A 117 -0.85 -15.84 3.21
N LEU A 118 -0.20 -15.83 4.37
CA LEU A 118 -0.68 -15.11 5.55
C LEU A 118 -0.75 -13.59 5.29
N PHE A 119 0.24 -13.05 4.60
CA PHE A 119 0.26 -11.65 4.21
C PHE A 119 -0.93 -11.26 3.33
N PHE A 120 -1.17 -11.99 2.23
CA PHE A 120 -2.29 -11.67 1.34
C PHE A 120 -3.64 -11.91 2.01
N PHE A 121 -3.75 -12.95 2.83
CA PHE A 121 -4.95 -13.21 3.61
C PHE A 121 -5.24 -12.07 4.59
N ALA A 122 -4.26 -11.64 5.36
CA ALA A 122 -4.39 -10.52 6.30
C ALA A 122 -4.75 -9.21 5.57
N CYS A 123 -4.15 -8.96 4.40
CA CYS A 123 -4.52 -7.83 3.57
C CYS A 123 -5.98 -7.92 3.10
N ALA A 124 -6.43 -9.07 2.63
CA ALA A 124 -7.81 -9.25 2.17
C ALA A 124 -8.81 -8.98 3.30
N GLU A 125 -8.59 -9.57 4.48
CA GLU A 125 -9.45 -9.38 5.65
C GLU A 125 -9.48 -7.92 6.10
N LEU A 126 -8.31 -7.27 6.20
CA LEU A 126 -8.21 -5.87 6.61
C LEU A 126 -9.00 -4.95 5.67
N TRP A 127 -8.81 -5.09 4.36
CA TRP A 127 -9.43 -4.24 3.37
C TRP A 127 -10.91 -4.54 3.13
N GLY A 128 -11.39 -5.71 3.56
CA GLY A 128 -12.81 -6.10 3.56
C GLY A 128 -13.61 -5.55 4.74
N LEU A 129 -12.93 -5.10 5.83
CA LEU A 129 -13.58 -4.62 7.03
C LEU A 129 -14.56 -3.48 6.74
N ASP A 130 -15.70 -3.50 7.42
CA ASP A 130 -16.80 -2.53 7.25
C ASP A 130 -17.20 -2.37 5.76
N ASN A 131 -17.28 -3.47 5.03
CA ASN A 131 -17.54 -3.47 3.58
C ASN A 131 -16.57 -2.58 2.80
N GLY A 132 -15.30 -2.55 3.22
CA GLY A 132 -14.24 -1.77 2.61
C GLY A 132 -14.30 -0.27 2.89
N GLN A 133 -15.01 0.15 3.94
CA GLN A 133 -15.14 1.56 4.30
C GLN A 133 -14.09 2.03 5.33
N GLU A 134 -13.37 1.11 5.98
CA GLU A 134 -12.39 1.42 7.02
C GLU A 134 -11.01 1.75 6.42
N TRP A 135 -10.45 0.82 5.64
CA TRP A 135 -9.23 1.02 4.87
C TRP A 135 -9.59 1.15 3.39
N ILE A 136 -9.14 2.25 2.81
CA ILE A 136 -9.49 2.64 1.44
C ILE A 136 -8.25 2.96 0.62
N VAL A 137 -8.41 3.12 -0.67
CA VAL A 137 -7.37 3.67 -1.53
C VAL A 137 -7.74 5.09 -1.90
N SER A 138 -6.90 6.03 -1.50
CA SER A 138 -7.09 7.45 -1.82
C SER A 138 -6.27 7.85 -3.04
N LEU A 139 -6.91 8.55 -3.95
CA LEU A 139 -6.32 9.08 -5.17
C LEU A 139 -6.42 10.60 -5.13
N TYR A 140 -5.30 11.28 -5.35
CA TYR A 140 -5.27 12.75 -5.36
C TYR A 140 -4.69 13.24 -6.67
N LEU A 141 -5.27 14.28 -7.22
CA LEU A 141 -4.70 15.02 -8.33
C LEU A 141 -4.41 16.44 -7.87
N PHE A 142 -3.13 16.75 -7.75
CA PHE A 142 -2.62 18.05 -7.40
C PHE A 142 -2.05 18.75 -8.63
N GLN A 143 -2.19 20.09 -8.68
CA GLN A 143 -1.55 20.93 -9.66
C GLN A 143 -0.57 21.88 -8.98
N ARG A 144 0.67 21.98 -9.49
CA ARG A 144 1.63 22.99 -9.04
C ARG A 144 1.09 24.39 -9.32
N ARG A 145 0.98 25.22 -8.28
CA ARG A 145 0.66 26.64 -8.36
C ARG A 145 1.82 27.46 -8.93
#